data_a55c19dff6c8037f3c54770fa51f665b
#
_entry.id   a55c19dff6c8037f3c54770fa51f665b
#
_cell.length_a   1.000
_cell.length_b   1.000
_cell.length_c   1.000
_cell.angle_alpha   90.00
_cell.angle_beta   90.00
_cell.angle_gamma   90.00
#
_symmetry.space_group_name_H-M   'P 1'
#
loop_
_entity.id
_entity.type
_entity.pdbx_description
1 polymer ?
#
loop_
_entity_poly.entity_id
_entity_poly.type
_entity_poly.pdbx_seq_one_letter_code
_entity_poly.pdbx_strand_id
1 'polypeptide(L)'
;MLPAGTGVDAAALPLAHAPLPASDVVSGSPTAATVALGEIRGVEVGVWEMTPGTACDREADEVFVVMSGRARIAFLEPALPSIEVGPGSIVRLAEGMRTEWTVTETLRKVYVA
;
A
#
# COMPACT_ATOMS: atom_id res chain seq x y z
N MET A 1 -1.99 -10.80 -14.52
CA MET A 1 -3.42 -11.11 -14.64
C MET A 1 -3.75 -12.38 -13.87
N LEU A 2 -4.83 -12.36 -13.14
CA LEU A 2 -5.32 -13.53 -12.39
C LEU A 2 -6.56 -14.08 -13.07
N PRO A 3 -6.45 -15.15 -13.88
CA PRO A 3 -7.60 -15.73 -14.58
C PRO A 3 -8.62 -16.35 -13.61
N ALA A 4 -9.89 -16.38 -14.05
CA ALA A 4 -10.94 -17.05 -13.28
C ALA A 4 -10.58 -18.52 -13.03
N GLY A 5 -10.85 -19.01 -11.83
CA GLY A 5 -10.53 -20.39 -11.43
C GLY A 5 -9.08 -20.61 -11.00
N THR A 6 -8.29 -19.52 -10.90
CA THR A 6 -6.91 -19.60 -10.42
C THR A 6 -6.72 -18.78 -9.15
N GLY A 7 -5.60 -18.98 -8.46
CA GLY A 7 -5.23 -18.24 -7.28
C GLY A 7 -3.72 -18.06 -7.20
N VAL A 8 -3.29 -17.09 -6.41
CA VAL A 8 -1.88 -16.84 -6.10
C VAL A 8 -1.69 -16.69 -4.59
N ASP A 9 -0.51 -17.00 -4.11
CA ASP A 9 -0.12 -16.67 -2.73
C ASP A 9 0.39 -15.22 -2.70
N ALA A 10 -0.47 -14.30 -2.28
CA ALA A 10 -0.11 -12.88 -2.24
C ALA A 10 1.07 -12.60 -1.30
N ALA A 11 1.26 -13.42 -0.26
CA ALA A 11 2.37 -13.25 0.67
C ALA A 11 3.72 -13.63 0.07
N ALA A 12 3.73 -14.50 -0.93
CA ALA A 12 4.95 -15.03 -1.54
C ALA A 12 5.26 -14.47 -2.93
N LEU A 13 4.38 -13.66 -3.51
CA LEU A 13 4.59 -13.09 -4.84
C LEU A 13 5.90 -12.30 -4.90
N PRO A 14 6.81 -12.59 -5.84
CA PRO A 14 7.98 -11.75 -6.05
C PRO A 14 7.55 -10.41 -6.66
N LEU A 15 8.05 -9.30 -6.10
CA LEU A 15 7.75 -7.96 -6.56
C LEU A 15 9.04 -7.24 -6.96
N ALA A 16 8.98 -6.50 -8.04
CA ALA A 16 10.11 -5.70 -8.52
C ALA A 16 10.07 -4.31 -7.88
N HIS A 17 10.96 -4.07 -6.93
CA HIS A 17 11.06 -2.80 -6.22
C HIS A 17 11.79 -1.73 -7.02
N ALA A 18 11.36 -0.49 -6.85
CA ALA A 18 12.07 0.70 -7.34
C ALA A 18 12.03 1.78 -6.24
N PRO A 19 13.03 2.67 -6.18
CA PRO A 19 13.00 3.79 -5.25
C PRO A 19 11.76 4.64 -5.47
N LEU A 20 11.19 5.16 -4.37
CA LEU A 20 10.14 6.16 -4.46
C LEU A 20 10.69 7.47 -5.03
N PRO A 21 9.85 8.31 -5.67
CA PRO A 21 10.28 9.65 -6.08
C PRO A 21 10.86 10.42 -4.89
N ALA A 22 12.02 11.04 -5.07
CA ALA A 22 12.70 11.76 -4.00
C ALA A 22 11.81 12.86 -3.40
N SER A 23 10.93 13.46 -4.20
CA SER A 23 9.97 14.49 -3.75
C SER A 23 8.93 13.95 -2.75
N ASP A 24 8.68 12.64 -2.72
CA ASP A 24 7.71 12.03 -1.81
C ASP A 24 8.37 11.54 -0.52
N VAL A 25 9.68 11.33 -0.52
CA VAL A 25 10.40 10.75 0.61
C VAL A 25 10.67 11.81 1.68
N VAL A 26 10.25 11.50 2.91
CA VAL A 26 10.52 12.33 4.10
C VAL A 26 11.79 11.87 4.80
N SER A 27 11.97 10.58 4.98
CA SER A 27 13.17 10.01 5.60
C SER A 27 13.43 8.58 5.16
N GLY A 28 14.69 8.16 5.25
CA GLY A 28 15.12 6.85 4.81
C GLY A 28 15.27 6.76 3.29
N SER A 29 15.36 5.54 2.80
CA SER A 29 15.48 5.23 1.37
C SER A 29 14.47 4.16 0.99
N PRO A 30 13.17 4.39 1.19
CA PRO A 30 12.17 3.36 0.92
C PRO A 30 12.06 3.06 -0.58
N THR A 31 11.76 1.80 -0.86
CA THR A 31 11.41 1.33 -2.20
C THR A 31 9.99 0.80 -2.17
N ALA A 32 9.33 0.79 -3.30
CA ALA A 32 8.00 0.24 -3.43
C ALA A 32 7.88 -0.62 -4.68
N ALA A 33 6.91 -1.50 -4.66
CA ALA A 33 6.59 -2.37 -5.78
C ALA A 33 5.09 -2.59 -5.84
N THR A 34 4.56 -2.74 -7.05
CA THR A 34 3.14 -2.98 -7.27
C THR A 34 2.97 -3.98 -8.40
N VAL A 35 2.04 -4.91 -8.25
CA VAL A 35 1.59 -5.76 -9.34
C VAL A 35 0.07 -5.78 -9.36
N ALA A 36 -0.51 -5.45 -10.52
CA ALA A 36 -1.94 -5.60 -10.75
C ALA A 36 -2.24 -7.05 -11.10
N LEU A 37 -3.18 -7.65 -10.39
CA LEU A 37 -3.61 -9.03 -10.62
C LEU A 37 -4.80 -9.11 -11.58
N GLY A 38 -5.59 -8.05 -11.69
CA GLY A 38 -6.72 -7.98 -12.59
C GLY A 38 -7.72 -6.92 -12.19
N GLU A 39 -8.81 -6.86 -12.93
CA GLU A 39 -9.93 -5.95 -12.69
C GLU A 39 -11.24 -6.70 -12.60
N ILE A 40 -12.11 -6.26 -11.71
CA ILE A 40 -13.49 -6.75 -11.61
C ILE A 40 -14.39 -5.51 -11.62
N ARG A 41 -15.20 -5.35 -12.66
CA ARG A 41 -16.13 -4.22 -12.83
C ARG A 41 -15.43 -2.86 -12.74
N GLY A 42 -14.24 -2.75 -13.37
CA GLY A 42 -13.47 -1.52 -13.38
C GLY A 42 -12.64 -1.27 -12.10
N VAL A 43 -12.69 -2.17 -11.15
CA VAL A 43 -11.95 -2.07 -9.89
C VAL A 43 -10.72 -2.97 -9.96
N GLU A 44 -9.55 -2.39 -9.76
CA GLU A 44 -8.29 -3.13 -9.80
C GLU A 44 -8.03 -3.85 -8.49
N VAL A 45 -7.54 -5.09 -8.60
CA VAL A 45 -7.05 -5.88 -7.47
C VAL A 45 -5.56 -6.12 -7.68
N GLY A 46 -4.76 -5.86 -6.65
CA GLY A 46 -3.31 -6.03 -6.77
C GLY A 46 -2.63 -6.19 -5.43
N VAL A 47 -1.30 -6.28 -5.50
CA VAL A 47 -0.42 -6.36 -4.35
C VAL A 47 0.58 -5.21 -4.40
N TRP A 48 0.79 -4.57 -3.27
CA TRP A 48 1.72 -3.46 -3.11
C TRP A 48 2.61 -3.71 -1.90
N GLU A 49 3.86 -3.28 -2.00
CA GLU A 49 4.84 -3.44 -0.93
C GLU A 49 5.73 -2.21 -0.84
N MET A 50 6.10 -1.83 0.39
CA MET A 50 7.03 -0.74 0.64
C MET A 50 8.02 -1.14 1.74
N THR A 51 9.29 -0.89 1.50
CA THR A 51 10.36 -1.11 2.49
C THR A 51 10.40 0.03 3.51
N PRO A 52 11.10 -0.14 4.66
CA PRO A 52 11.12 0.86 5.72
C PRO A 52 11.56 2.25 5.27
N GLY A 53 10.88 3.25 5.80
CA GLY A 53 11.10 4.66 5.54
C GLY A 53 9.81 5.43 5.70
N THR A 54 9.88 6.75 5.53
CA THR A 54 8.73 7.64 5.61
C THR A 54 8.53 8.37 4.29
N ALA A 55 7.33 8.30 3.75
CA ALA A 55 6.98 8.94 2.48
C ALA A 55 5.53 9.43 2.50
N CYS A 56 5.30 10.50 1.74
CA CYS A 56 3.96 11.07 1.55
C CYS A 56 3.32 10.51 0.29
N ASP A 57 2.00 10.46 0.29
CA ASP A 57 1.21 10.03 -0.84
C ASP A 57 -0.08 10.83 -0.96
N ARG A 58 -0.62 10.87 -2.16
CA ARG A 58 -1.97 11.34 -2.45
C ARG A 58 -2.78 10.14 -2.86
N GLU A 59 -3.82 9.83 -2.11
CA GLU A 59 -4.52 8.57 -2.23
C GLU A 59 -5.58 8.56 -3.33
N ALA A 60 -5.88 7.37 -3.83
CA ALA A 60 -7.07 7.06 -4.61
C ALA A 60 -8.13 6.44 -3.70
N ASP A 61 -9.33 6.22 -4.22
CA ASP A 61 -10.33 5.40 -3.53
C ASP A 61 -9.81 3.97 -3.45
N GLU A 62 -9.64 3.47 -2.24
CA GLU A 62 -8.98 2.19 -2.02
C GLU A 62 -9.46 1.53 -0.72
N VAL A 63 -9.55 0.21 -0.74
CA VAL A 63 -9.57 -0.61 0.46
C VAL A 63 -8.39 -1.58 0.37
N PHE A 64 -7.65 -1.74 1.44
CA PHE A 64 -6.57 -2.73 1.45
C PHE A 64 -6.56 -3.54 2.74
N VAL A 65 -5.96 -4.71 2.66
CA VAL A 65 -5.66 -5.56 3.82
C VAL A 65 -4.15 -5.77 3.89
N VAL A 66 -3.59 -5.54 5.08
CA VAL A 66 -2.17 -5.77 5.33
C VAL A 66 -1.91 -7.27 5.48
N MET A 67 -0.96 -7.79 4.71
CA MET A 67 -0.54 -9.18 4.76
C MET A 67 0.62 -9.38 5.73
N SER A 68 1.59 -8.46 5.72
CA SER A 68 2.80 -8.52 6.53
C SER A 68 3.37 -7.12 6.74
N GLY A 69 4.17 -6.97 7.77
CA GLY A 69 4.83 -5.72 8.08
C GLY A 69 4.05 -4.84 9.04
N ARG A 70 4.60 -3.66 9.31
CA ARG A 70 4.00 -2.66 10.21
C ARG A 70 4.27 -1.26 9.71
N ALA A 71 3.28 -0.40 9.86
CA ALA A 71 3.39 0.99 9.49
C ALA A 71 2.45 1.86 10.32
N ARG A 72 2.75 3.15 10.33
CA ARG A 72 1.86 4.19 10.82
C ARG A 72 1.44 5.04 9.63
N ILE A 73 0.16 5.35 9.55
CA ILE A 73 -0.40 6.23 8.53
C ILE A 73 -0.90 7.49 9.22
N ALA A 74 -0.28 8.62 8.92
CA ALA A 74 -0.72 9.93 9.37
C ALA A 74 -1.57 10.57 8.26
N PHE A 75 -2.71 11.15 8.63
CA PHE A 75 -3.60 11.84 7.70
C PHE A 75 -3.33 13.33 7.79
N LEU A 76 -2.79 13.89 6.70
CA LEU A 76 -2.43 15.29 6.62
C LEU A 76 -3.59 16.15 6.14
N GLU A 77 -4.40 15.61 5.22
CA GLU A 77 -5.56 16.29 4.64
C GLU A 77 -6.60 15.25 4.17
N PRO A 78 -7.81 15.24 4.75
CA PRO A 78 -8.19 15.96 5.96
C PRO A 78 -7.39 15.50 7.19
N ALA A 79 -7.26 16.37 8.18
CA ALA A 79 -6.57 16.00 9.42
C ALA A 79 -7.44 15.02 10.21
N LEU A 80 -6.99 13.79 10.31
CA LEU A 80 -7.63 12.71 11.07
C LEU A 80 -6.60 12.08 12.01
N PRO A 81 -7.04 11.38 13.06
CA PRO A 81 -6.12 10.62 13.90
C PRO A 81 -5.31 9.64 13.07
N SER A 82 -4.00 9.56 13.33
CA SER A 82 -3.16 8.55 12.69
C SER A 82 -3.53 7.15 13.16
N ILE A 83 -3.27 6.16 12.30
CA ILE A 83 -3.56 4.76 12.58
C ILE A 83 -2.28 3.93 12.50
N GLU A 84 -2.21 2.91 13.34
CA GLU A 84 -1.19 1.88 13.27
C GLU A 84 -1.75 0.68 12.53
N VAL A 85 -0.98 0.12 11.60
CA VAL A 85 -1.41 -1.03 10.81
C VAL A 85 -0.39 -2.16 10.90
N GLY A 86 -0.90 -3.37 10.89
CA GLY A 86 -0.13 -4.60 10.89
C GLY A 86 -0.93 -5.72 10.23
N PRO A 87 -0.42 -6.98 10.25
CA PRO A 87 -1.09 -8.09 9.58
C PRO A 87 -2.57 -8.20 9.97
N GLY A 88 -3.45 -8.23 8.97
CA GLY A 88 -4.89 -8.31 9.15
C GLY A 88 -5.61 -6.97 9.25
N SER A 89 -4.89 -5.84 9.34
CA SER A 89 -5.53 -4.51 9.29
C SER A 89 -6.22 -4.29 7.96
N ILE A 90 -7.45 -3.81 8.01
CA ILE A 90 -8.22 -3.41 6.82
C ILE A 90 -8.42 -1.91 6.90
N VAL A 91 -8.04 -1.19 5.83
CA VAL A 91 -8.07 0.28 5.80
C VAL A 91 -8.80 0.78 4.56
N ARG A 92 -9.64 1.80 4.74
CA ARG A 92 -10.31 2.54 3.66
C ARG A 92 -9.64 3.88 3.48
N LEU A 93 -9.19 4.17 2.25
CA LEU A 93 -8.68 5.47 1.84
C LEU A 93 -9.61 6.07 0.79
N ALA A 94 -9.74 7.38 0.77
CA ALA A 94 -10.55 8.10 -0.19
C ALA A 94 -9.68 8.93 -1.12
N GLU A 95 -10.12 9.07 -2.36
CA GLU A 95 -9.44 9.89 -3.37
C GLU A 95 -9.14 11.28 -2.84
N GLY A 96 -7.92 11.74 -3.07
CA GLY A 96 -7.46 13.07 -2.69
C GLY A 96 -6.95 13.19 -1.27
N MET A 97 -7.11 12.18 -0.42
CA MET A 97 -6.48 12.18 0.90
C MET A 97 -4.96 12.33 0.76
N ARG A 98 -4.37 13.18 1.60
CA ARG A 98 -2.92 13.29 1.70
C ARG A 98 -2.47 12.59 2.97
N THR A 99 -1.54 11.67 2.81
CA THR A 99 -1.07 10.80 3.88
C THR A 99 0.44 10.81 3.98
N GLU A 100 0.94 10.45 5.15
CA GLU A 100 2.35 10.18 5.38
C GLU A 100 2.48 8.80 6.00
N TRP A 101 3.18 7.91 5.31
CA TRP A 101 3.37 6.53 5.72
C TRP A 101 4.76 6.37 6.33
N THR A 102 4.82 5.90 7.56
CA THR A 102 6.06 5.52 8.21
C THR A 102 6.07 4.00 8.34
N VAL A 103 6.82 3.35 7.48
CA VAL A 103 6.96 1.90 7.46
C VAL A 103 8.15 1.52 8.32
N THR A 104 7.92 0.69 9.32
CA THR A 104 8.97 0.20 10.24
C THR A 104 9.42 -1.23 9.92
N GLU A 105 8.51 -2.04 9.38
CA GLU A 105 8.80 -3.37 8.85
C GLU A 105 8.19 -3.42 7.46
N THR A 106 8.92 -3.94 6.47
CA THR A 106 8.44 -4.02 5.08
C THR A 106 6.96 -4.39 5.03
N LEU A 107 6.16 -3.49 4.49
CA LEU A 107 4.70 -3.57 4.51
C LEU A 107 4.21 -4.10 3.18
N ARG A 108 3.48 -5.22 3.22
CA ARG A 108 2.83 -5.79 2.05
C ARG A 108 1.32 -5.77 2.26
N LYS A 109 0.59 -5.30 1.25
CA LYS A 109 -0.87 -5.25 1.29
C LYS A 109 -1.48 -5.78 0.00
N VAL A 110 -2.68 -6.34 0.11
CA VAL A 110 -3.56 -6.59 -1.03
C VAL A 110 -4.54 -5.44 -1.10
N TYR A 111 -4.64 -4.79 -2.24
CA TYR A 111 -5.50 -3.63 -2.42
C TYR A 111 -6.59 -3.88 -3.45
N VAL A 112 -7.68 -3.14 -3.28
CA VAL A 112 -8.80 -3.05 -4.21
C VAL A 112 -9.03 -1.55 -4.45
N ALA A 113 -8.81 -1.13 -5.68
CA ALA A 113 -8.85 0.30 -5.99
C ALA A 113 -9.44 0.61 -7.36
#